data_1ce447e1f0719c6da10e7cde6b2730b6
#
_entry.id   1ce447e1f0719c6da10e7cde6b2730b6
#
_cell.length_a   1.000
_cell.length_b   1.000
_cell.length_c   1.000
_cell.angle_alpha   90.00
_cell.angle_beta   90.00
_cell.angle_gamma   90.00
#
_symmetry.space_group_name_H-M   'P 1'
#
loop_
_entity.id
_entity.type
_entity.pdbx_description
1 polymer ?
#
loop_
_entity_poly.entity_id
_entity_poly.type
_entity_poly.pdbx_seq_one_letter_code
_entity_poly.pdbx_strand_id
1 'polypeptide(L)'
;MKLVSAILMLLALTACDQASQRVDTMAREGAKGVVSQTIATRFPQVPKQLITPFTDCIIDNSDAAEIRIFAKSAVIGVDDMTVATVRTVLSRPETVRCLSQSTAGMAGTLG
;
A
#
# COMPACT_ATOMS: atom_id res chain seq x y z
N MET A 1 -39.35 22.60 9.21
CA MET A 1 -38.83 22.35 7.84
C MET A 1 -37.38 22.77 7.67
N LYS A 2 -36.96 23.94 8.13
CA LYS A 2 -35.55 24.39 8.01
C LYS A 2 -34.57 23.54 8.84
N LEU A 3 -34.96 23.07 10.00
CA LEU A 3 -34.16 22.18 10.87
C LEU A 3 -33.94 20.79 10.28
N VAL A 4 -34.95 20.24 9.63
CA VAL A 4 -34.87 18.91 8.99
C VAL A 4 -33.94 18.96 7.76
N SER A 5 -33.98 20.08 7.01
CA SER A 5 -33.13 20.31 5.85
C SER A 5 -31.64 20.45 6.25
N ALA A 6 -31.36 21.10 7.38
CA ALA A 6 -30.01 21.27 7.90
C ALA A 6 -29.43 19.93 8.42
N ILE A 7 -30.25 19.08 9.03
CA ILE A 7 -29.85 17.76 9.52
C ILE A 7 -29.56 16.81 8.35
N LEU A 8 -30.36 16.85 7.27
CA LEU A 8 -30.09 16.08 6.06
C LEU A 8 -28.78 16.49 5.37
N MET A 9 -28.43 17.79 5.38
CA MET A 9 -27.17 18.26 4.81
C MET A 9 -25.94 17.80 5.62
N LEU A 10 -26.04 17.75 6.94
CA LEU A 10 -24.96 17.25 7.79
C LEU A 10 -24.71 15.76 7.61
N LEU A 11 -25.75 14.97 7.41
CA LEU A 11 -25.65 13.52 7.16
C LEU A 11 -24.99 13.20 5.81
N ALA A 12 -25.14 14.07 4.80
CA ALA A 12 -24.52 13.90 3.50
C ALA A 12 -23.00 14.10 3.53
N LEU A 13 -22.48 14.97 4.43
CA LEU A 13 -21.05 15.23 4.58
C LEU A 13 -20.28 14.05 5.18
N THR A 14 -20.89 13.33 6.12
CA THR A 14 -20.27 12.15 6.74
C THR A 14 -20.21 10.94 5.79
N ALA A 15 -21.14 10.82 4.86
CA ALA A 15 -21.16 9.76 3.85
C ALA A 15 -20.00 9.88 2.84
N CYS A 16 -19.59 11.11 2.49
CA CYS A 16 -18.47 11.35 1.55
C CYS A 16 -17.11 10.93 2.15
N ASP A 17 -16.87 11.19 3.44
CA ASP A 17 -15.63 10.78 4.11
C ASP A 17 -15.50 9.26 4.21
N GLN A 18 -16.59 8.56 4.51
CA GLN A 18 -16.60 7.09 4.57
C GLN A 18 -16.36 6.46 3.20
N ALA A 19 -16.92 7.02 2.13
CA ALA A 19 -16.69 6.55 0.77
C ALA A 19 -15.22 6.73 0.35
N SER A 20 -14.60 7.86 0.67
CA SER A 20 -13.19 8.13 0.38
C SER A 20 -12.26 7.16 1.12
N GLN A 21 -12.54 6.86 2.39
CA GLN A 21 -11.76 5.90 3.19
C GLN A 21 -11.87 4.49 2.63
N ARG A 22 -13.05 4.08 2.15
CA ARG A 22 -13.24 2.77 1.52
C ARG A 22 -12.47 2.64 0.22
N VAL A 23 -12.46 3.67 -0.62
CA VAL A 23 -11.70 3.70 -1.87
C VAL A 23 -10.19 3.61 -1.58
N ASP A 24 -9.69 4.34 -0.59
CA ASP A 24 -8.30 4.27 -0.16
C ASP A 24 -7.92 2.87 0.34
N THR A 25 -8.76 2.25 1.14
CA THR A 25 -8.53 0.88 1.65
C THR A 25 -8.49 -0.12 0.51
N MET A 26 -9.43 -0.07 -0.42
CA MET A 26 -9.48 -0.95 -1.59
C MET A 26 -8.26 -0.75 -2.50
N ALA A 27 -7.84 0.49 -2.73
CA ALA A 27 -6.66 0.80 -3.52
C ALA A 27 -5.39 0.24 -2.86
N ARG A 28 -5.26 0.37 -1.56
CA ARG A 28 -4.12 -0.18 -0.80
C ARG A 28 -4.10 -1.71 -0.82
N GLU A 29 -5.25 -2.36 -0.69
CA GLU A 29 -5.33 -3.84 -0.77
C GLU A 29 -4.94 -4.35 -2.17
N GLY A 30 -5.44 -3.70 -3.23
CA GLY A 30 -5.01 -3.99 -4.60
C GLY A 30 -3.53 -3.74 -4.82
N ALA A 31 -3.03 -2.64 -4.28
CA ALA A 31 -1.61 -2.28 -4.34
C ALA A 31 -0.73 -3.31 -3.62
N LYS A 32 -1.14 -3.82 -2.46
CA LYS A 32 -0.41 -4.88 -1.74
C LYS A 32 -0.24 -6.14 -2.59
N GLY A 33 -1.30 -6.57 -3.25
CA GLY A 33 -1.25 -7.73 -4.14
C GLY A 33 -0.24 -7.55 -5.27
N VAL A 34 -0.23 -6.39 -5.91
CA VAL A 34 0.71 -6.05 -6.99
C VAL A 34 2.14 -5.99 -6.49
N VAL A 35 2.37 -5.30 -5.37
CA VAL A 35 3.72 -5.17 -4.79
C VAL A 35 4.26 -6.54 -4.39
N SER A 36 3.45 -7.36 -3.73
CA SER A 36 3.81 -8.73 -3.34
C SER A 36 4.20 -9.57 -4.57
N GLN A 37 3.40 -9.53 -5.63
CA GLN A 37 3.68 -10.20 -6.89
C GLN A 37 4.97 -9.68 -7.55
N THR A 38 5.15 -8.37 -7.56
CA THR A 38 6.35 -7.73 -8.13
C THR A 38 7.62 -8.17 -7.39
N ILE A 39 7.58 -8.20 -6.06
CA ILE A 39 8.70 -8.68 -5.26
C ILE A 39 8.99 -10.13 -5.57
N ALA A 40 7.98 -10.99 -5.59
CA ALA A 40 8.15 -12.42 -5.83
C ALA A 40 8.72 -12.73 -7.22
N THR A 41 8.35 -11.96 -8.25
CA THR A 41 8.74 -12.23 -9.64
C THR A 41 9.95 -11.46 -10.12
N ARG A 42 10.17 -10.24 -9.61
CA ARG A 42 11.21 -9.33 -10.12
C ARG A 42 12.38 -9.14 -9.14
N PHE A 43 12.23 -9.59 -7.91
CA PHE A 43 13.25 -9.50 -6.87
C PHE A 43 13.50 -10.88 -6.25
N PRO A 44 14.05 -11.83 -7.03
CA PRO A 44 14.20 -13.23 -6.58
C PRO A 44 15.15 -13.39 -5.39
N GLN A 45 15.97 -12.39 -5.10
CA GLN A 45 16.85 -12.36 -3.94
C GLN A 45 16.11 -12.18 -2.60
N VAL A 46 14.83 -11.76 -2.64
CA VAL A 46 14.01 -11.61 -1.42
C VAL A 46 13.44 -12.98 -1.03
N PRO A 47 13.75 -13.51 0.16
CA PRO A 47 13.18 -14.76 0.65
C PRO A 47 11.65 -14.67 0.77
N LYS A 48 10.96 -15.77 0.55
CA LYS A 48 9.48 -15.84 0.61
C LYS A 48 8.93 -15.32 1.94
N GLN A 49 9.62 -15.58 3.04
CA GLN A 49 9.20 -15.15 4.37
C GLN A 49 9.22 -13.63 4.54
N LEU A 50 10.00 -12.94 3.72
CA LEU A 50 10.16 -11.48 3.79
C LEU A 50 9.25 -10.74 2.79
N ILE A 51 8.53 -11.44 1.91
CA ILE A 51 7.66 -10.78 0.93
C ILE A 51 6.56 -9.95 1.61
N THR A 52 5.90 -10.51 2.61
CA THR A 52 4.85 -9.78 3.35
C THR A 52 5.38 -8.56 4.10
N PRO A 53 6.44 -8.65 4.93
CA PRO A 53 7.00 -7.46 5.57
C PRO A 53 7.50 -6.42 4.56
N PHE A 54 8.12 -6.83 3.46
CA PHE A 54 8.56 -5.91 2.41
C PHE A 54 7.37 -5.20 1.78
N THR A 55 6.32 -5.94 1.43
CA THR A 55 5.09 -5.38 0.88
C THR A 55 4.49 -4.33 1.81
N ASP A 56 4.34 -4.66 3.08
CA ASP A 56 3.76 -3.75 4.07
C ASP A 56 4.61 -2.47 4.22
N CYS A 57 5.92 -2.60 4.31
CA CYS A 57 6.82 -1.45 4.40
C CYS A 57 6.77 -0.56 3.15
N ILE A 58 6.69 -1.15 1.96
CA ILE A 58 6.57 -0.42 0.70
C ILE A 58 5.25 0.35 0.66
N ILE A 59 4.14 -0.29 0.97
CA ILE A 59 2.81 0.33 0.93
C ILE A 59 2.71 1.46 1.98
N ASP A 60 3.21 1.22 3.19
CA ASP A 60 3.16 2.22 4.27
C ASP A 60 4.00 3.47 3.96
N ASN A 61 5.03 3.34 3.13
CA ASN A 61 5.93 4.44 2.76
C ASN A 61 5.71 4.93 1.33
N SER A 62 4.66 4.49 0.66
CA SER A 62 4.25 4.97 -0.67
C SER A 62 3.31 6.16 -0.53
N ASP A 63 3.49 7.14 -1.42
CA ASP A 63 2.55 8.26 -1.52
C ASP A 63 1.30 7.89 -2.35
N ALA A 64 0.34 8.82 -2.40
CA ALA A 64 -0.93 8.59 -3.10
C ALA A 64 -0.73 8.31 -4.60
N ALA A 65 0.22 8.98 -5.24
CA ALA A 65 0.52 8.78 -6.66
C ALA A 65 1.09 7.38 -6.92
N GLU A 66 1.97 6.90 -6.04
CA GLU A 66 2.56 5.57 -6.12
C GLU A 66 1.54 4.47 -5.85
N ILE A 67 0.66 4.66 -4.87
CA ILE A 67 -0.46 3.74 -4.62
C ILE A 67 -1.35 3.62 -5.86
N ARG A 68 -1.60 4.73 -6.58
CA ARG A 68 -2.36 4.70 -7.84
C ARG A 68 -1.66 3.90 -8.93
N ILE A 69 -0.33 4.00 -9.04
CA ILE A 69 0.46 3.20 -9.99
C ILE A 69 0.27 1.71 -9.68
N PHE A 70 0.40 1.31 -8.43
CA PHE A 70 0.20 -0.07 -8.02
C PHE A 70 -1.25 -0.52 -8.25
N ALA A 71 -2.24 0.29 -7.89
CA ALA A 71 -3.64 -0.03 -8.10
C ALA A 71 -3.98 -0.21 -9.60
N LYS A 72 -3.42 0.65 -10.46
CA LYS A 72 -3.56 0.50 -11.91
C LYS A 72 -2.92 -0.80 -12.39
N SER A 73 -1.76 -1.16 -11.89
CA SER A 73 -1.07 -2.39 -12.24
C SER A 73 -1.84 -3.65 -11.80
N ALA A 74 -2.68 -3.55 -10.78
CA ALA A 74 -3.58 -4.64 -10.39
C ALA A 74 -4.60 -4.97 -11.49
N VAL A 75 -4.94 -4.01 -12.34
CA VAL A 75 -5.90 -4.18 -13.44
C VAL A 75 -5.20 -4.55 -14.75
N ILE A 76 -4.11 -3.84 -15.09
CA ILE A 76 -3.44 -3.97 -16.40
C ILE A 76 -2.18 -4.86 -16.37
N GLY A 77 -1.73 -5.27 -15.18
CA GLY A 77 -0.53 -6.08 -15.00
C GLY A 77 0.70 -5.26 -14.59
N VAL A 78 1.70 -5.96 -14.10
CA VAL A 78 2.98 -5.39 -13.66
C VAL A 78 3.82 -5.02 -14.88
N ASP A 79 4.29 -3.78 -14.92
CA ASP A 79 5.16 -3.26 -15.98
C ASP A 79 6.46 -2.68 -15.40
N ASP A 80 7.33 -2.15 -16.25
CA ASP A 80 8.61 -1.57 -15.84
C ASP A 80 8.44 -0.36 -14.91
N MET A 81 7.36 0.41 -15.07
CA MET A 81 7.04 1.53 -14.17
C MET A 81 6.70 1.03 -12.77
N THR A 82 5.96 -0.07 -12.66
CA THR A 82 5.66 -0.71 -11.38
C THR A 82 6.96 -1.11 -10.66
N VAL A 83 7.86 -1.77 -11.38
CA VAL A 83 9.16 -2.20 -10.84
C VAL A 83 10.00 -1.01 -10.41
N ALA A 84 10.08 0.03 -11.24
CA ALA A 84 10.81 1.26 -10.93
C ALA A 84 10.24 1.96 -9.67
N THR A 85 8.92 1.98 -9.53
CA THR A 85 8.26 2.57 -8.37
C THR A 85 8.58 1.78 -7.09
N VAL A 86 8.56 0.45 -7.15
CA VAL A 86 8.97 -0.40 -6.01
C VAL A 86 10.41 -0.08 -5.62
N ARG A 87 11.33 0.02 -6.56
CA ARG A 87 12.75 0.36 -6.29
C ARG A 87 12.89 1.73 -5.65
N THR A 88 12.15 2.72 -6.14
CA THR A 88 12.16 4.08 -5.58
C THR A 88 11.73 4.07 -4.12
N VAL A 89 10.63 3.41 -3.80
CA VAL A 89 10.13 3.33 -2.42
C VAL A 89 11.11 2.54 -1.53
N LEU A 90 11.67 1.44 -2.03
CA LEU A 90 12.66 0.63 -1.29
C LEU A 90 13.92 1.42 -0.92
N SER A 91 14.30 2.42 -1.71
CA SER A 91 15.49 3.23 -1.46
C SER A 91 15.27 4.34 -0.43
N ARG A 92 14.05 4.59 0.01
CA ARG A 92 13.74 5.63 0.99
C ARG A 92 14.24 5.25 2.38
N PRO A 93 14.81 6.20 3.14
CA PRO A 93 15.28 5.91 4.50
C PRO A 93 14.18 5.37 5.42
N GLU A 94 12.95 5.87 5.30
CA GLU A 94 11.79 5.43 6.07
C GLU A 94 11.45 3.96 5.79
N THR A 95 11.51 3.56 4.51
CA THR A 95 11.26 2.18 4.09
C THR A 95 12.36 1.26 4.60
N VAL A 96 13.61 1.66 4.46
CA VAL A 96 14.76 0.90 4.98
C VAL A 96 14.65 0.69 6.49
N ARG A 97 14.24 1.72 7.22
CA ARG A 97 14.01 1.62 8.67
C ARG A 97 12.87 0.65 9.00
N CYS A 98 11.77 0.72 8.26
CA CYS A 98 10.63 -0.20 8.40
C CYS A 98 11.09 -1.65 8.17
N LEU A 99 11.86 -1.89 7.11
CA LEU A 99 12.39 -3.23 6.79
C LEU A 99 13.33 -3.75 7.88
N SER A 100 14.21 -2.91 8.40
CA SER A 100 15.13 -3.28 9.47
C SER A 100 14.39 -3.69 10.73
N GLN A 101 13.34 -2.97 11.10
CA GLN A 101 12.49 -3.29 12.25
C GLN A 101 11.73 -4.60 12.06
N SER A 102 11.17 -4.81 10.86
CA SER A 102 10.39 -6.01 10.54
C SER A 102 11.28 -7.26 10.48
N THR A 103 12.46 -7.16 9.86
CA THR A 103 13.40 -8.29 9.75
C THR A 103 14.08 -8.62 11.08
N ALA A 104 14.34 -7.64 11.94
CA ALA A 104 14.89 -7.86 13.27
C ALA A 104 13.91 -8.68 14.13
N GLY A 105 12.60 -8.39 14.05
CA GLY A 105 11.57 -9.19 14.73
C GLY A 105 11.54 -10.64 14.23
N MET A 106 11.71 -10.87 12.94
CA MET A 106 11.76 -12.22 12.35
C MET A 106 13.06 -12.96 12.70
N ALA A 107 14.18 -12.28 12.74
CA ALA A 107 15.47 -12.87 13.15
C ALA A 107 15.40 -13.41 14.59
N GLY A 108 14.69 -12.74 15.50
CA GLY A 108 14.44 -13.21 16.86
C GLY A 108 13.58 -14.46 16.93
N THR A 109 12.71 -14.72 15.96
CA THR A 109 11.89 -15.93 15.87
C THR A 109 12.59 -17.09 15.17
N LEU A 110 13.59 -16.84 14.36
CA LEU A 110 14.35 -17.84 13.61
C LEU A 110 15.60 -18.32 14.34
N GLY A 111 15.98 -17.60 15.38
CA GLY A 111 17.09 -17.95 16.27
C GLY A 111 16.63 -18.74 17.46
#